data_e1e916a21611d3fe4016eb51d631c72f
#
_entry.id   e1e916a21611d3fe4016eb51d631c72f
#
_cell.length_a   1.000
_cell.length_b   1.000
_cell.length_c   1.000
_cell.angle_alpha   90.00
_cell.angle_beta   90.00
_cell.angle_gamma   90.00
#
_symmetry.space_group_name_H-M   'P 1'
#
loop_
_entity.id
_entity.type
_entity.pdbx_description
1 polymer ?
#
loop_
_entity_poly.entity_id
_entity_poly.type
_entity_poly.pdbx_seq_one_letter_code
_entity_poly.pdbx_strand_id
1 'polypeptide(L)'
;MLDLLIQRGARTGELQDPDTARLNHQVSNLIHRGLILSVDLQHAVATVQVGEVQTAPLPWLTSRAGADITWWAPEAGEHVAILCPGGSLSQGVIIGSLYSSSNPAPGSSADQSITKYSDGTTITYDRAAHTLAVQAVGAVAINIQGNATVTAQAVTVNAQNGMTLAGTLTVNGDLTLNGKVAGTLKVTGDVRATGAVAQSIPPAQL
;
A
#
# COMPACT_ATOMS: atom_id res chain seq x y z
N MET A 1 26.24 79.51 -8.36
CA MET A 1 26.86 78.59 -9.27
C MET A 1 27.07 77.25 -8.57
N LEU A 2 25.98 76.66 -8.07
CA LEU A 2 26.03 75.38 -7.34
C LEU A 2 24.61 74.80 -7.26
N ASP A 3 23.99 74.50 -8.39
CA ASP A 3 22.63 73.96 -8.38
C ASP A 3 22.32 73.17 -9.68
N LEU A 4 23.24 72.31 -10.09
CA LEU A 4 23.01 71.49 -11.26
C LEU A 4 23.56 70.04 -11.16
N LEU A 5 23.56 69.45 -9.97
CA LEU A 5 24.09 68.11 -9.76
C LEU A 5 23.17 67.13 -8.96
N ILE A 6 21.94 67.52 -8.71
CA ILE A 6 20.99 66.65 -7.98
C ILE A 6 19.74 66.38 -8.82
N GLN A 7 19.88 65.83 -10.02
CA GLN A 7 18.78 65.18 -10.74
C GLN A 7 19.30 64.04 -11.61
N ARG A 8 20.08 63.15 -11.04
CA ARG A 8 20.26 61.78 -11.53
C ARG A 8 19.90 60.78 -10.43
N GLY A 9 18.71 61.00 -9.88
CA GLY A 9 18.06 60.06 -8.97
C GLY A 9 17.26 59.07 -9.77
N ALA A 10 17.72 57.84 -9.79
CA ALA A 10 16.95 56.61 -9.80
C ALA A 10 15.84 56.49 -10.85
N ARG A 11 16.21 56.08 -12.04
CA ARG A 11 15.41 55.10 -12.79
C ARG A 11 16.21 53.80 -12.86
N THR A 12 16.36 53.13 -11.74
CA THR A 12 16.61 51.70 -11.68
C THR A 12 15.28 51.01 -11.83
N GLY A 13 14.69 51.16 -13.02
CA GLY A 13 13.87 50.09 -13.56
C GLY A 13 14.86 49.00 -13.89
N GLU A 14 14.97 48.03 -13.00
CA GLU A 14 15.69 46.78 -13.22
C GLU A 14 15.07 46.14 -14.44
N LEU A 15 15.62 46.41 -15.62
CA LEU A 15 15.36 45.60 -16.81
C LEU A 15 15.93 44.22 -16.45
N GLN A 16 15.08 43.32 -15.96
CA GLN A 16 15.47 41.93 -15.79
C GLN A 16 16.03 41.48 -17.14
N ASP A 17 17.30 41.09 -17.13
CA ASP A 17 17.94 40.47 -18.27
C ASP A 17 17.03 39.37 -18.82
N PRO A 18 16.73 39.33 -20.13
CA PRO A 18 15.84 38.33 -20.74
C PRO A 18 16.20 36.90 -20.34
N ASP A 19 17.48 36.61 -20.17
CA ASP A 19 17.95 35.29 -19.72
C ASP A 19 17.58 35.00 -18.25
N THR A 20 17.69 35.99 -17.37
CA THR A 20 17.25 35.88 -15.98
C THR A 20 15.74 35.72 -15.90
N ALA A 21 14.95 36.45 -16.68
CA ALA A 21 13.49 36.29 -16.73
C ALA A 21 13.08 34.91 -17.21
N ARG A 22 13.77 34.39 -18.25
CA ARG A 22 13.54 33.04 -18.77
C ARG A 22 13.88 31.96 -17.75
N LEU A 23 15.02 32.08 -17.07
CA LEU A 23 15.41 31.13 -16.00
C LEU A 23 14.41 31.15 -14.85
N ASN A 24 13.99 32.32 -14.40
CA ASN A 24 12.97 32.44 -13.34
C ASN A 24 11.66 31.79 -13.74
N HIS A 25 11.21 31.96 -14.98
CA HIS A 25 10.02 31.29 -15.50
C HIS A 25 10.19 29.77 -15.51
N GLN A 26 11.31 29.25 -16.00
CA GLN A 26 11.59 27.82 -16.02
C GLN A 26 11.62 27.24 -14.61
N VAL A 27 12.32 27.88 -13.67
CA VAL A 27 12.40 27.44 -12.26
C VAL A 27 11.02 27.44 -11.60
N SER A 28 10.22 28.47 -11.82
CA SER A 28 8.87 28.58 -11.25
C SER A 28 7.92 27.49 -11.75
N ASN A 29 8.18 26.95 -12.93
CA ASN A 29 7.36 25.93 -13.57
C ASN A 29 7.94 24.50 -13.45
N LEU A 30 8.99 24.30 -12.66
CA LEU A 30 9.58 22.95 -12.49
C LEU A 30 8.66 21.99 -11.75
N ILE A 31 7.83 22.50 -10.83
CA ILE A 31 6.94 21.68 -10.01
C ILE A 31 5.55 22.28 -10.04
N HIS A 32 4.58 21.45 -10.38
CA HIS A 32 3.16 21.79 -10.35
C HIS A 32 2.37 20.86 -9.43
N ARG A 33 1.24 21.34 -8.94
CA ARG A 33 0.19 20.52 -8.33
C ARG A 33 -0.95 20.41 -9.30
N GLY A 34 -1.56 19.24 -9.37
CA GLY A 34 -2.70 19.02 -10.24
C GLY A 34 -3.68 18.00 -9.68
N LEU A 35 -4.80 17.88 -10.38
CA LEU A 35 -5.85 16.90 -10.11
C LEU A 35 -5.90 15.92 -11.27
N ILE A 36 -5.84 14.62 -11.01
CA ILE A 36 -5.99 13.60 -12.05
C ILE A 36 -7.42 13.62 -12.57
N LEU A 37 -7.57 13.79 -13.88
CA LEU A 37 -8.85 13.76 -14.58
C LEU A 37 -9.18 12.36 -15.10
N SER A 38 -8.19 11.68 -15.68
CA SER A 38 -8.35 10.35 -16.25
C SER A 38 -7.05 9.59 -16.23
N VAL A 39 -7.15 8.26 -16.22
CA VAL A 39 -6.01 7.33 -16.21
C VAL A 39 -6.17 6.35 -17.34
N ASP A 40 -5.15 6.20 -18.17
CA ASP A 40 -5.01 5.14 -19.17
C ASP A 40 -4.11 4.04 -18.59
N LEU A 41 -4.74 2.98 -18.11
CA LEU A 41 -4.05 1.84 -17.49
C LEU A 41 -3.26 1.02 -18.51
N GLN A 42 -3.65 1.03 -19.79
CA GLN A 42 -2.98 0.25 -20.82
C GLN A 42 -1.62 0.86 -21.18
N HIS A 43 -1.53 2.18 -21.21
CA HIS A 43 -0.31 2.89 -21.55
C HIS A 43 0.44 3.43 -20.32
N ALA A 44 -0.09 3.22 -19.11
CA ALA A 44 0.45 3.71 -17.85
C ALA A 44 0.69 5.23 -17.86
N VAL A 45 -0.33 5.99 -18.26
CA VAL A 45 -0.32 7.44 -18.27
C VAL A 45 -1.62 8.03 -17.71
N ALA A 46 -1.56 9.26 -17.21
CA ALA A 46 -2.72 9.97 -16.69
C ALA A 46 -2.76 11.41 -17.20
N THR A 47 -3.96 11.93 -17.39
CA THR A 47 -4.21 13.33 -17.73
C THR A 47 -4.51 14.12 -16.47
N VAL A 48 -3.88 15.26 -16.30
CA VAL A 48 -3.92 16.06 -15.08
C VAL A 48 -4.41 17.47 -15.37
N GLN A 49 -5.28 18.01 -14.51
CA GLN A 49 -5.69 19.41 -14.50
C GLN A 49 -4.71 20.20 -13.63
N VAL A 50 -4.05 21.19 -14.20
CA VAL A 50 -3.15 22.13 -13.52
C VAL A 50 -3.71 23.54 -13.70
N GLY A 51 -4.37 24.09 -12.67
CA GLY A 51 -5.13 25.31 -12.80
C GLY A 51 -6.21 25.18 -13.90
N GLU A 52 -6.14 25.99 -14.93
CA GLU A 52 -7.07 25.95 -16.07
C GLU A 52 -6.57 25.08 -17.23
N VAL A 53 -5.35 24.54 -17.11
CA VAL A 53 -4.71 23.78 -18.21
C VAL A 53 -4.85 22.29 -17.95
N GLN A 54 -5.31 21.57 -18.96
CA GLN A 54 -5.27 20.11 -19.00
C GLN A 54 -3.99 19.65 -19.69
N THR A 55 -3.25 18.73 -19.08
CA THR A 55 -2.02 18.19 -19.65
C THR A 55 -2.31 17.20 -20.78
N ALA A 56 -1.34 16.96 -21.64
CA ALA A 56 -1.25 15.70 -22.38
C ALA A 56 -1.12 14.52 -21.38
N PRO A 57 -1.33 13.26 -21.80
CA PRO A 57 -1.08 12.10 -20.94
C PRO A 57 0.36 12.09 -20.42
N LEU A 58 0.52 12.03 -19.10
CA LEU A 58 1.81 12.05 -18.40
C LEU A 58 2.06 10.69 -17.74
N PRO A 59 3.29 10.16 -17.76
CA PRO A 59 3.65 8.98 -17.01
C PRO A 59 3.68 9.28 -15.50
N TRP A 60 3.47 8.25 -14.68
CA TRP A 60 3.66 8.37 -13.25
C TRP A 60 4.88 7.59 -12.76
N LEU A 61 5.47 8.08 -11.67
CA LEU A 61 6.61 7.43 -11.02
C LEU A 61 6.13 6.15 -10.31
N THR A 62 6.89 5.08 -10.46
CA THR A 62 6.73 3.83 -9.71
C THR A 62 8.00 3.50 -8.96
N SER A 63 7.92 2.65 -7.92
CA SER A 63 9.09 2.27 -7.14
C SER A 63 10.07 1.41 -7.95
N ARG A 64 9.58 0.53 -8.82
CA ARG A 64 10.41 -0.36 -9.66
C ARG A 64 9.75 -0.57 -11.04
N ALA A 65 10.56 -0.45 -12.10
CA ALA A 65 10.14 -0.67 -13.48
C ALA A 65 11.24 -1.36 -14.30
N GLY A 66 11.80 -2.46 -13.79
CA GLY A 66 12.83 -3.28 -14.43
C GLY A 66 12.41 -4.74 -14.51
N ALA A 67 13.32 -5.67 -14.22
CA ALA A 67 12.98 -7.08 -14.07
C ALA A 67 12.00 -7.33 -12.91
N ASP A 68 12.20 -6.60 -11.79
CA ASP A 68 11.22 -6.51 -10.72
C ASP A 68 10.35 -5.29 -10.98
N ILE A 69 9.03 -5.43 -10.84
CA ILE A 69 8.04 -4.41 -11.19
C ILE A 69 7.09 -4.19 -10.02
N THR A 70 6.77 -2.93 -9.74
CA THR A 70 5.67 -2.55 -8.86
C THR A 70 4.57 -1.89 -9.66
N TRP A 71 3.32 -2.22 -9.34
CA TRP A 71 2.16 -1.61 -9.97
C TRP A 71 1.21 -1.06 -8.90
N TRP A 72 1.01 0.25 -8.94
CA TRP A 72 -0.02 0.95 -8.20
C TRP A 72 -0.41 2.17 -9.01
N ALA A 73 -1.49 2.04 -9.77
CA ALA A 73 -1.98 3.12 -10.62
C ALA A 73 -2.64 4.21 -9.77
N PRO A 74 -2.47 5.49 -10.12
CA PRO A 74 -3.25 6.56 -9.53
C PRO A 74 -4.71 6.49 -9.99
N GLU A 75 -5.60 7.19 -9.28
CA GLU A 75 -7.02 7.25 -9.59
C GLU A 75 -7.46 8.67 -9.96
N ALA A 76 -8.52 8.78 -10.76
CA ALA A 76 -9.16 10.07 -11.05
C ALA A 76 -9.65 10.71 -9.74
N GLY A 77 -9.41 12.01 -9.58
CA GLY A 77 -9.72 12.74 -8.35
C GLY A 77 -8.56 12.81 -7.33
N GLU A 78 -7.41 12.17 -7.60
CA GLU A 78 -6.23 12.34 -6.77
C GLU A 78 -5.53 13.67 -7.05
N HIS A 79 -5.11 14.34 -5.97
CA HIS A 79 -4.18 15.47 -6.06
C HIS A 79 -2.76 14.94 -6.18
N VAL A 80 -2.00 15.45 -7.14
CA VAL A 80 -0.65 14.98 -7.44
C VAL A 80 0.34 16.12 -7.56
N ALA A 81 1.61 15.79 -7.33
CA ALA A 81 2.75 16.62 -7.67
C ALA A 81 3.33 16.16 -9.03
N ILE A 82 3.66 17.12 -9.88
CA ILE A 82 4.21 16.90 -11.22
C ILE A 82 5.57 17.58 -11.28
N LEU A 83 6.60 16.84 -11.67
CA LEU A 83 7.91 17.37 -12.01
C LEU A 83 7.94 17.66 -13.51
N CYS A 84 8.27 18.90 -13.88
CA CYS A 84 8.27 19.37 -15.26
C CYS A 84 9.68 19.79 -15.70
N PRO A 85 10.44 18.90 -16.36
CA PRO A 85 11.76 19.23 -16.86
C PRO A 85 11.74 20.46 -17.77
N GLY A 86 12.66 21.41 -17.51
CA GLY A 86 12.70 22.68 -18.23
C GLY A 86 11.48 23.58 -18.08
N GLY A 87 10.60 23.30 -17.10
CA GLY A 87 9.37 24.04 -16.85
C GLY A 87 8.24 23.73 -17.85
N SER A 88 8.32 22.62 -18.59
CA SER A 88 7.32 22.23 -19.59
C SER A 88 6.38 21.15 -19.08
N LEU A 89 5.09 21.45 -19.00
CA LEU A 89 4.04 20.48 -18.65
C LEU A 89 3.95 19.31 -19.63
N SER A 90 4.34 19.50 -20.90
CA SER A 90 4.31 18.42 -21.89
C SER A 90 5.35 17.32 -21.65
N GLN A 91 6.36 17.60 -20.83
CA GLN A 91 7.40 16.65 -20.40
C GLN A 91 7.25 16.26 -18.93
N GLY A 92 6.09 16.56 -18.33
CA GLY A 92 5.82 16.31 -16.93
C GLY A 92 5.83 14.82 -16.58
N VAL A 93 6.22 14.54 -15.34
CA VAL A 93 6.13 13.23 -14.72
C VAL A 93 5.39 13.38 -13.39
N ILE A 94 4.34 12.60 -13.18
CA ILE A 94 3.64 12.55 -11.89
C ILE A 94 4.54 11.84 -10.89
N ILE A 95 4.97 12.53 -9.83
CA ILE A 95 5.95 12.02 -8.87
C ILE A 95 5.34 11.52 -7.56
N GLY A 96 4.04 11.71 -7.36
CA GLY A 96 3.32 11.19 -6.19
C GLY A 96 2.01 11.91 -5.93
N SER A 97 1.22 11.31 -5.05
CA SER A 97 -0.08 11.82 -4.62
C SER A 97 0.04 12.70 -3.37
N LEU A 98 -0.88 13.62 -3.21
CA LEU A 98 -0.97 14.54 -2.08
C LEU A 98 -2.31 14.33 -1.36
N TYR A 99 -2.28 14.31 -0.04
CA TYR A 99 -3.52 14.31 0.74
C TYR A 99 -4.35 15.57 0.47
N SER A 100 -5.66 15.40 0.48
CA SER A 100 -6.63 16.47 0.26
C SER A 100 -7.83 16.31 1.19
N SER A 101 -8.74 17.27 1.17
CA SER A 101 -10.02 17.14 1.89
C SER A 101 -10.88 15.98 1.38
N SER A 102 -10.77 15.65 0.09
CA SER A 102 -11.49 14.53 -0.53
C SER A 102 -10.81 13.18 -0.22
N ASN A 103 -9.47 13.18 -0.12
CA ASN A 103 -8.64 12.01 0.14
C ASN A 103 -7.73 12.29 1.34
N PRO A 104 -8.26 12.27 2.58
CA PRO A 104 -7.48 12.58 3.77
C PRO A 104 -6.48 11.47 4.12
N ALA A 105 -5.47 11.82 4.93
CA ALA A 105 -4.53 10.85 5.44
C ALA A 105 -5.25 9.75 6.25
N PRO A 106 -4.88 8.47 6.08
CA PRO A 106 -5.51 7.34 6.77
C PRO A 106 -5.13 7.23 8.25
N GLY A 107 -4.17 7.99 8.72
CA GLY A 107 -3.69 7.99 10.10
C GLY A 107 -3.07 9.32 10.51
N SER A 108 -2.82 9.47 11.82
CA SER A 108 -2.25 10.68 12.41
C SER A 108 -1.11 10.40 13.40
N SER A 109 -0.68 9.15 13.54
CA SER A 109 0.43 8.77 14.43
C SER A 109 1.73 8.63 13.63
N ALA A 110 2.83 9.16 14.17
CA ALA A 110 4.17 8.98 13.62
C ALA A 110 4.68 7.52 13.77
N ASP A 111 4.05 6.73 14.62
CA ASP A 111 4.43 5.34 14.88
C ASP A 111 3.77 4.34 13.93
N GLN A 112 2.87 4.82 13.07
CA GLN A 112 2.10 3.95 12.18
C GLN A 112 2.50 4.11 10.73
N SER A 113 2.64 2.98 10.05
CA SER A 113 2.65 2.88 8.59
C SER A 113 1.38 2.17 8.15
N ILE A 114 0.54 2.83 7.35
CA ILE A 114 -0.79 2.35 6.98
C ILE A 114 -0.92 2.33 5.47
N THR A 115 -1.32 1.18 4.92
CA THR A 115 -1.87 1.05 3.58
C THR A 115 -3.35 0.76 3.72
N LYS A 116 -4.20 1.61 3.16
CA LYS A 116 -5.66 1.46 3.17
C LYS A 116 -6.16 1.38 1.73
N TYR A 117 -6.98 0.37 1.45
CA TYR A 117 -7.65 0.18 0.17
C TYR A 117 -9.08 0.72 0.21
N SER A 118 -9.65 0.98 -0.95
CA SER A 118 -10.99 1.56 -1.09
C SER A 118 -12.10 0.66 -0.57
N ASP A 119 -11.90 -0.67 -0.58
CA ASP A 119 -12.83 -1.66 -0.02
C ASP A 119 -12.81 -1.75 1.51
N GLY A 120 -11.91 -1.03 2.18
CA GLY A 120 -11.72 -1.07 3.62
C GLY A 120 -10.63 -2.03 4.11
N THR A 121 -10.01 -2.81 3.21
CA THR A 121 -8.83 -3.63 3.57
C THR A 121 -7.69 -2.72 4.04
N THR A 122 -7.00 -3.12 5.12
CA THR A 122 -5.86 -2.37 5.65
C THR A 122 -4.68 -3.27 5.98
N ILE A 123 -3.47 -2.72 5.77
CA ILE A 123 -2.21 -3.28 6.28
C ILE A 123 -1.58 -2.20 7.15
N THR A 124 -1.41 -2.47 8.43
CA THR A 124 -0.90 -1.50 9.40
C THR A 124 0.27 -2.09 10.17
N TYR A 125 1.38 -1.37 10.22
CA TYR A 125 2.47 -1.64 11.16
C TYR A 125 2.53 -0.52 12.19
N ASP A 126 2.44 -0.87 13.47
CA ASP A 126 2.58 0.04 14.60
C ASP A 126 3.88 -0.30 15.34
N ARG A 127 4.86 0.61 15.27
CA ARG A 127 6.17 0.38 15.86
C ARG A 127 6.17 0.54 17.38
N ALA A 128 5.26 1.33 17.95
CA ALA A 128 5.15 1.48 19.39
C ALA A 128 4.53 0.24 20.05
N ALA A 129 3.54 -0.36 19.40
CA ALA A 129 2.91 -1.61 19.82
C ALA A 129 3.65 -2.86 19.29
N HIS A 130 4.64 -2.72 18.41
CA HIS A 130 5.33 -3.81 17.73
C HIS A 130 4.38 -4.78 17.00
N THR A 131 3.32 -4.24 16.39
CA THR A 131 2.23 -5.04 15.81
C THR A 131 2.15 -4.82 14.31
N LEU A 132 2.12 -5.92 13.54
CA LEU A 132 1.72 -5.94 12.14
C LEU A 132 0.31 -6.53 12.06
N ALA A 133 -0.65 -5.73 11.61
CA ALA A 133 -2.04 -6.14 11.43
C ALA A 133 -2.41 -6.12 9.94
N VAL A 134 -3.07 -7.19 9.48
CA VAL A 134 -3.69 -7.28 8.16
C VAL A 134 -5.18 -7.54 8.38
N GLN A 135 -6.02 -6.59 7.97
CA GLN A 135 -7.47 -6.71 7.99
C GLN A 135 -7.97 -6.74 6.54
N ALA A 136 -8.38 -7.90 6.07
CA ALA A 136 -8.91 -8.08 4.72
C ALA A 136 -10.45 -8.18 4.79
N VAL A 137 -11.14 -7.42 3.95
CA VAL A 137 -12.60 -7.47 3.80
C VAL A 137 -13.03 -8.73 3.07
N GLY A 138 -12.18 -9.23 2.16
CA GLY A 138 -12.41 -10.43 1.39
C GLY A 138 -11.54 -11.61 1.83
N ALA A 139 -11.18 -12.47 0.89
CA ALA A 139 -10.33 -13.63 1.13
C ALA A 139 -8.84 -13.26 1.13
N VAL A 140 -8.06 -13.97 1.94
CA VAL A 140 -6.60 -13.96 1.86
C VAL A 140 -6.13 -15.31 1.32
N ALA A 141 -5.41 -15.33 0.21
CA ALA A 141 -4.83 -16.53 -0.38
C ALA A 141 -3.29 -16.45 -0.32
N ILE A 142 -2.67 -17.50 0.24
CA ILE A 142 -1.21 -17.62 0.32
C ILE A 142 -0.82 -18.90 -0.43
N ASN A 143 -0.21 -18.76 -1.61
CA ASN A 143 0.25 -19.87 -2.45
C ASN A 143 1.77 -19.91 -2.44
N ILE A 144 2.34 -20.98 -1.93
CA ILE A 144 3.78 -21.16 -1.80
C ILE A 144 4.20 -22.43 -2.52
N GLN A 145 5.13 -22.34 -3.48
CA GLN A 145 5.67 -23.54 -4.17
C GLN A 145 6.68 -24.30 -3.32
N GLY A 146 7.27 -23.65 -2.33
CA GLY A 146 8.21 -24.23 -1.37
C GLY A 146 7.59 -24.47 0.00
N ASN A 147 8.39 -24.36 1.04
CA ASN A 147 7.97 -24.55 2.43
C ASN A 147 7.48 -23.22 3.05
N ALA A 148 6.45 -23.32 3.89
CA ALA A 148 6.03 -22.24 4.80
C ALA A 148 6.45 -22.60 6.22
N THR A 149 7.04 -21.65 6.95
CA THR A 149 7.40 -21.82 8.36
C THR A 149 6.81 -20.69 9.17
N VAL A 150 6.15 -21.03 10.27
CA VAL A 150 5.65 -20.06 11.27
C VAL A 150 6.35 -20.36 12.58
N THR A 151 7.13 -19.40 13.11
CA THR A 151 7.77 -19.48 14.41
C THR A 151 7.18 -18.40 15.31
N ALA A 152 6.52 -18.81 16.39
CA ALA A 152 5.87 -17.91 17.33
C ALA A 152 5.82 -18.54 18.72
N GLN A 153 5.65 -17.76 19.76
CA GLN A 153 5.36 -18.25 21.12
C GLN A 153 4.00 -18.95 21.19
N ALA A 154 3.01 -18.44 20.44
CA ALA A 154 1.69 -19.03 20.30
C ALA A 154 1.11 -18.74 18.92
N VAL A 155 0.35 -19.68 18.39
CA VAL A 155 -0.43 -19.53 17.16
C VAL A 155 -1.89 -19.81 17.47
N THR A 156 -2.79 -18.87 17.17
CA THR A 156 -4.22 -19.04 17.32
C THR A 156 -4.90 -18.97 15.96
N VAL A 157 -5.70 -19.97 15.62
CA VAL A 157 -6.52 -20.01 14.40
C VAL A 157 -7.99 -20.11 14.79
N ASN A 158 -8.76 -19.06 14.49
CA ASN A 158 -10.22 -19.02 14.72
C ASN A 158 -10.93 -19.15 13.37
N ALA A 159 -11.41 -20.34 13.03
CA ALA A 159 -12.12 -20.64 11.80
C ALA A 159 -13.59 -20.98 12.12
N GLN A 160 -14.52 -20.05 11.83
CA GLN A 160 -15.96 -20.23 12.14
C GLN A 160 -16.58 -21.41 11.34
N ASN A 161 -16.12 -21.60 10.12
CA ASN A 161 -16.67 -22.63 9.20
C ASN A 161 -15.75 -23.86 9.06
N GLY A 162 -14.79 -24.01 10.00
CA GLY A 162 -13.86 -25.13 10.01
C GLY A 162 -12.48 -24.84 9.40
N MET A 163 -11.54 -25.71 9.69
CA MET A 163 -10.17 -25.69 9.18
C MET A 163 -9.87 -27.05 8.55
N THR A 164 -9.33 -27.04 7.33
CA THR A 164 -8.90 -28.26 6.64
C THR A 164 -7.37 -28.31 6.59
N LEU A 165 -6.80 -29.40 7.11
CA LEU A 165 -5.38 -29.74 6.95
C LEU A 165 -5.31 -30.99 6.05
N ALA A 166 -4.78 -30.81 4.83
CA ALA A 166 -4.55 -31.90 3.90
C ALA A 166 -3.08 -32.34 3.98
N GLY A 167 -2.85 -33.62 4.28
CA GLY A 167 -1.50 -34.17 4.47
C GLY A 167 -1.32 -34.74 5.87
N THR A 168 -0.08 -34.83 6.32
CA THR A 168 0.26 -35.34 7.66
C THR A 168 0.40 -34.18 8.65
N LEU A 169 -0.31 -34.27 9.77
CA LEU A 169 -0.11 -33.37 10.91
C LEU A 169 0.75 -34.06 11.97
N THR A 170 1.92 -33.50 12.26
CA THR A 170 2.76 -33.94 13.38
C THR A 170 2.66 -32.94 14.52
N VAL A 171 2.28 -33.40 15.71
CA VAL A 171 2.24 -32.59 16.93
C VAL A 171 3.31 -33.12 17.90
N ASN A 172 4.33 -32.29 18.18
CA ASN A 172 5.35 -32.60 19.18
C ASN A 172 4.95 -31.95 20.50
N GLY A 173 4.08 -32.60 21.25
CA GLY A 173 3.49 -32.10 22.50
C GLY A 173 2.08 -32.63 22.69
N ASP A 174 1.33 -32.00 23.57
CA ASP A 174 -0.04 -32.43 23.89
C ASP A 174 -1.02 -31.96 22.79
N LEU A 175 -1.91 -32.86 22.36
CA LEU A 175 -3.05 -32.56 21.49
C LEU A 175 -4.33 -32.66 22.31
N THR A 176 -5.01 -31.55 22.55
CA THR A 176 -6.32 -31.52 23.17
C THR A 176 -7.42 -31.34 22.14
N LEU A 177 -8.36 -32.27 22.06
CA LEU A 177 -9.53 -32.21 21.17
C LEU A 177 -10.80 -32.04 22.04
N ASN A 178 -11.43 -30.86 21.94
CA ASN A 178 -12.71 -30.58 22.60
C ASN A 178 -13.83 -30.75 21.56
N GLY A 179 -14.36 -31.97 21.43
CA GLY A 179 -15.42 -32.26 20.45
C GLY A 179 -15.44 -33.72 20.03
N LYS A 180 -16.13 -33.98 18.93
CA LYS A 180 -16.22 -35.35 18.37
C LYS A 180 -15.15 -35.55 17.31
N VAL A 181 -14.45 -36.68 17.34
CA VAL A 181 -13.64 -37.18 16.25
C VAL A 181 -14.54 -38.03 15.38
N ALA A 182 -14.88 -37.56 14.18
CA ALA A 182 -15.58 -38.30 13.16
C ALA A 182 -14.59 -39.03 12.28
N GLY A 183 -14.71 -40.36 12.14
CA GLY A 183 -13.76 -41.17 11.39
C GLY A 183 -13.01 -42.14 12.31
N THR A 184 -11.89 -42.68 11.80
CA THR A 184 -11.09 -43.66 12.54
C THR A 184 -9.89 -42.97 13.20
N LEU A 185 -9.83 -43.02 14.55
CA LEU A 185 -8.62 -42.68 15.29
C LEU A 185 -7.81 -43.97 15.54
N LYS A 186 -6.67 -44.11 14.87
CA LYS A 186 -5.73 -45.20 15.15
C LYS A 186 -4.66 -44.69 16.13
N VAL A 187 -4.63 -45.28 17.34
CA VAL A 187 -3.59 -45.02 18.33
C VAL A 187 -2.58 -46.13 18.30
N THR A 188 -1.32 -45.84 18.14
CA THR A 188 -0.20 -46.80 18.24
C THR A 188 0.59 -46.44 19.48
N GLY A 189 0.37 -47.19 20.55
CA GLY A 189 0.93 -46.94 21.90
C GLY A 189 -0.12 -47.07 22.99
N ASP A 190 0.22 -46.66 24.22
CA ASP A 190 -0.66 -46.76 25.37
C ASP A 190 -1.79 -45.75 25.32
N VAL A 191 -3.03 -46.22 25.49
CA VAL A 191 -4.21 -45.37 25.71
C VAL A 191 -4.52 -45.35 27.20
N ARG A 192 -4.34 -44.20 27.85
CA ARG A 192 -4.75 -43.99 29.23
C ARG A 192 -6.02 -43.15 29.27
N ALA A 193 -7.11 -43.67 29.72
CA ALA A 193 -8.37 -42.94 29.94
C ALA A 193 -8.58 -42.69 31.41
N THR A 194 -8.90 -41.43 31.76
CA THR A 194 -9.32 -41.04 33.14
C THR A 194 -10.83 -41.10 33.30
N GLY A 195 -11.56 -41.54 32.27
CA GLY A 195 -13.03 -41.71 32.26
C GLY A 195 -13.46 -42.98 31.53
N ALA A 196 -14.77 -43.18 31.36
CA ALA A 196 -15.30 -44.35 30.67
C ALA A 196 -14.90 -44.37 29.18
N VAL A 197 -14.27 -45.44 28.71
CA VAL A 197 -14.07 -45.76 27.32
C VAL A 197 -15.23 -46.61 26.84
N ALA A 198 -16.19 -46.02 26.13
CA ALA A 198 -17.26 -46.79 25.51
C ALA A 198 -16.74 -47.30 24.15
N GLN A 199 -16.47 -48.60 24.05
CA GLN A 199 -16.19 -49.28 22.77
C GLN A 199 -17.50 -49.86 22.21
N SER A 200 -18.00 -49.33 21.12
CA SER A 200 -19.06 -50.03 20.38
C SER A 200 -18.40 -51.13 19.55
N ILE A 201 -18.53 -52.37 20.02
CA ILE A 201 -18.18 -53.57 19.27
C ILE A 201 -19.33 -53.80 18.27
N PRO A 202 -19.10 -53.85 16.92
CA PRO A 202 -20.15 -54.28 15.99
C PRO A 202 -20.60 -55.68 16.36
N PRO A 203 -21.90 -56.00 16.27
CA PRO A 203 -22.36 -57.37 16.51
C PRO A 203 -21.63 -58.32 15.56
N ALA A 204 -21.04 -59.37 16.14
CA ALA A 204 -20.46 -60.44 15.32
C ALA A 204 -21.56 -61.00 14.45
N GLN A 205 -21.34 -61.03 13.14
CA GLN A 205 -22.19 -61.77 12.22
C GLN A 205 -22.00 -63.25 12.53
N LEU A 206 -23.06 -63.86 13.11
CA LEU A 206 -23.22 -65.28 13.22
C LEU A 206 -23.53 -65.91 11.84
#